data_92886e7be096c2ca2b01c9b708d53929
#
_entry.id   92886e7be096c2ca2b01c9b708d53929
#
_cell.length_a   1.000
_cell.length_b   1.000
_cell.length_c   1.000
_cell.angle_alpha   90.00
_cell.angle_beta   90.00
_cell.angle_gamma   90.00
#
_symmetry.space_group_name_H-M   'P 1'
#
loop_
_entity.id
_entity.type
_entity.pdbx_description
1 polymer ?
#
loop_
_entity_poly.entity_id
_entity_poly.type
_entity_poly.pdbx_seq_one_letter_code
_entity_poly.pdbx_strand_id
1 'polypeptide(L)'
;SASDGNGAFSTLFVAAKDVESYIESVKSNPALFEMIGAKAAGYCETISGRDYVGQLMLWNAFPSVTSAIVGASKYDPSKAPADMASQREFKYGATWAPLKPFPRLDPGYERAMRIKVAPENLQAFIVAISELEAAIIAAGHDTFMNGLFAAIGGGTTEAGTYYLKSIT
;
A
#
# COMPACT_ATOMS: atom_id res chain seq x y z
N SER A 1 -1.98 -0.16 -19.95
CA SER A 1 -0.56 0.16 -20.02
C SER A 1 -0.07 0.43 -18.64
N ALA A 2 0.97 -0.30 -18.25
CA ALA A 2 1.67 -0.02 -17.05
C ALA A 2 1.95 1.47 -17.01
N SER A 3 1.55 2.07 -15.94
CA SER A 3 1.74 3.47 -15.70
C SER A 3 3.18 3.87 -15.92
N ASP A 4 3.37 5.03 -16.45
CA ASP A 4 4.62 5.74 -16.71
C ASP A 4 5.43 6.07 -15.44
N GLY A 5 5.51 5.18 -14.46
CA GLY A 5 6.25 5.40 -13.21
C GLY A 5 5.69 6.46 -12.26
N ASN A 6 4.59 7.11 -12.64
CA ASN A 6 3.95 8.17 -11.86
C ASN A 6 2.76 7.69 -11.02
N GLY A 7 2.50 6.40 -11.01
CA GLY A 7 1.44 5.79 -10.21
C GLY A 7 1.68 6.02 -8.72
N ALA A 8 0.59 6.14 -7.96
CA ALA A 8 0.62 6.27 -6.52
C ALA A 8 -0.36 5.29 -5.89
N PHE A 9 -0.27 5.09 -4.59
CA PHE A 9 -1.27 4.30 -3.89
C PHE A 9 -1.60 4.92 -2.52
N SER A 10 -2.78 4.61 -2.03
CA SER A 10 -3.17 4.90 -0.66
C SER A 10 -3.28 3.61 0.14
N THR A 11 -3.02 3.69 1.42
CA THR A 11 -3.20 2.60 2.38
C THR A 11 -4.15 3.02 3.48
N LEU A 12 -4.97 2.08 3.91
CA LEU A 12 -5.89 2.23 5.02
C LEU A 12 -5.68 1.05 5.98
N PHE A 13 -5.21 1.34 7.18
CA PHE A 13 -5.09 0.35 8.24
C PHE A 13 -6.34 0.34 9.10
N VAL A 14 -6.89 -0.83 9.31
CA VAL A 14 -8.06 -1.07 10.14
C VAL A 14 -7.80 -2.18 11.15
N ALA A 15 -8.51 -2.15 12.28
CA ALA A 15 -8.68 -3.28 13.17
C ALA A 15 -10.04 -3.91 12.87
N ALA A 16 -10.04 -5.02 12.15
CA ALA A 16 -11.26 -5.77 11.85
C ALA A 16 -11.65 -6.65 13.03
N LYS A 17 -12.94 -6.67 13.38
CA LYS A 17 -13.48 -7.54 14.44
C LYS A 17 -13.39 -9.01 14.04
N ASP A 18 -13.68 -9.28 12.77
CA ASP A 18 -13.52 -10.55 12.09
C ASP A 18 -12.93 -10.25 10.71
N VAL A 19 -11.69 -10.67 10.47
CA VAL A 19 -10.94 -10.32 9.26
C VAL A 19 -11.59 -10.90 8.02
N GLU A 20 -11.99 -12.16 8.04
CA GLU A 20 -12.59 -12.85 6.90
C GLU A 20 -13.92 -12.20 6.50
N SER A 21 -14.81 -12.01 7.47
CA SER A 21 -16.11 -11.35 7.23
C SER A 21 -15.94 -9.94 6.70
N TYR A 22 -14.96 -9.20 7.21
CA TYR A 22 -14.69 -7.84 6.73
C TYR A 22 -14.15 -7.83 5.30
N ILE A 23 -13.24 -8.73 4.94
CA ILE A 23 -12.73 -8.89 3.58
C ILE A 23 -13.89 -9.19 2.60
N GLU A 24 -14.80 -10.09 2.96
CA GLU A 24 -15.98 -10.38 2.13
C GLU A 24 -16.90 -9.16 1.95
N SER A 25 -17.09 -8.37 2.99
CA SER A 25 -17.84 -7.10 2.90
C SER A 25 -17.15 -6.10 1.97
N VAL A 26 -15.82 -5.99 2.03
CA VAL A 26 -15.04 -5.11 1.14
C VAL A 26 -15.18 -5.57 -0.32
N LYS A 27 -15.03 -6.86 -0.59
CA LYS A 27 -15.17 -7.44 -1.95
C LYS A 27 -16.56 -7.23 -2.52
N SER A 28 -17.58 -7.24 -1.68
CA SER A 28 -18.97 -7.05 -2.06
C SER A 28 -19.35 -5.59 -2.37
N ASN A 29 -18.46 -4.64 -2.11
CA ASN A 29 -18.71 -3.20 -2.28
C ASN A 29 -17.68 -2.52 -3.21
N PRO A 30 -17.52 -2.96 -4.47
CA PRO A 30 -16.54 -2.41 -5.40
C PRO A 30 -16.77 -0.91 -5.71
N ALA A 31 -18.01 -0.45 -5.61
CA ALA A 31 -18.37 0.94 -5.87
C ALA A 31 -17.64 1.94 -4.97
N LEU A 32 -17.22 1.55 -3.77
CA LEU A 32 -16.45 2.40 -2.86
C LEU A 32 -15.06 2.73 -3.44
N PHE A 33 -14.45 1.79 -4.13
CA PHE A 33 -13.14 1.96 -4.77
C PHE A 33 -13.25 2.71 -6.09
N GLU A 34 -14.30 2.48 -6.85
CA GLU A 34 -14.60 3.20 -8.09
C GLU A 34 -14.87 4.69 -7.81
N MET A 35 -15.61 5.00 -6.74
CA MET A 35 -15.95 6.37 -6.34
C MET A 35 -14.70 7.23 -6.11
N ILE A 36 -13.65 6.68 -5.55
CA ILE A 36 -12.38 7.40 -5.30
C ILE A 36 -11.47 7.41 -6.53
N GLY A 37 -11.83 6.73 -7.61
CA GLY A 37 -11.04 6.67 -8.85
C GLY A 37 -9.86 5.71 -8.81
N ALA A 38 -9.87 4.72 -7.93
CA ALA A 38 -8.86 3.67 -7.89
C ALA A 38 -8.90 2.81 -9.15
N LYS A 39 -7.75 2.46 -9.69
CA LYS A 39 -7.60 1.55 -10.85
C LYS A 39 -7.44 0.10 -10.43
N ALA A 40 -6.92 -0.12 -9.23
CA ALA A 40 -6.84 -1.42 -8.60
C ALA A 40 -6.95 -1.23 -7.09
N ALA A 41 -7.43 -2.23 -6.40
CA ALA A 41 -7.53 -2.27 -4.96
C ALA A 41 -7.24 -3.67 -4.46
N GLY A 42 -6.78 -3.76 -3.23
CA GLY A 42 -6.52 -5.04 -2.60
C GLY A 42 -6.35 -4.90 -1.10
N TYR A 43 -5.95 -5.99 -0.49
CA TYR A 43 -5.71 -6.05 0.94
C TYR A 43 -4.48 -6.89 1.26
N CYS A 44 -3.90 -6.61 2.44
CA CYS A 44 -2.84 -7.41 3.02
C CYS A 44 -3.23 -7.74 4.47
N GLU A 45 -3.34 -9.02 4.76
CA GLU A 45 -3.54 -9.49 6.12
C GLU A 45 -2.19 -9.56 6.84
N THR A 46 -2.09 -8.98 8.04
CA THR A 46 -0.85 -9.00 8.80
C THR A 46 -0.67 -10.35 9.49
N ILE A 47 0.34 -11.11 9.08
CA ILE A 47 0.66 -12.41 9.65
C ILE A 47 1.57 -12.26 10.88
N SER A 48 2.57 -11.38 10.79
CA SER A 48 3.57 -11.14 11.82
C SER A 48 3.88 -9.65 11.94
N GLY A 49 4.25 -9.18 13.13
CA GLY A 49 4.51 -7.77 13.39
C GLY A 49 3.24 -6.94 13.53
N ARG A 50 2.19 -7.50 14.11
CA ARG A 50 0.94 -6.79 14.39
C ARG A 50 1.12 -5.79 15.50
N ASP A 51 0.63 -4.57 15.29
CA ASP A 51 0.51 -3.56 16.34
C ASP A 51 -0.76 -3.74 17.17
N TYR A 52 -1.78 -4.43 16.62
CA TYR A 52 -3.07 -4.68 17.25
C TYR A 52 -3.77 -5.91 16.63
N VAL A 53 -4.74 -6.44 17.33
CA VAL A 53 -5.55 -7.59 16.86
C VAL A 53 -6.45 -7.14 15.69
N GLY A 54 -6.60 -8.00 14.69
CA GLY A 54 -7.42 -7.71 13.50
C GLY A 54 -6.78 -6.74 12.52
N GLN A 55 -5.46 -6.53 12.61
CA GLN A 55 -4.75 -5.63 11.69
C GLN A 55 -4.85 -6.12 10.25
N LEU A 56 -5.42 -5.24 9.42
CA LEU A 56 -5.58 -5.43 8.00
C LEU A 56 -5.23 -4.13 7.29
N MET A 57 -4.50 -4.22 6.20
CA MET A 57 -4.23 -3.09 5.31
C MET A 57 -5.05 -3.22 4.04
N LEU A 58 -5.86 -2.22 3.73
CA LEU A 58 -6.46 -2.03 2.42
C LEU A 58 -5.57 -1.07 1.61
N TRP A 59 -5.43 -1.34 0.32
CA TRP A 59 -4.69 -0.45 -0.57
C TRP A 59 -5.47 -0.14 -1.84
N ASN A 60 -5.23 1.05 -2.38
CA ASN A 60 -5.81 1.50 -3.64
C ASN A 60 -4.71 2.08 -4.51
N ALA A 61 -4.61 1.62 -5.75
CA ALA A 61 -3.66 2.11 -6.73
C ALA A 61 -4.31 3.15 -7.65
N PHE A 62 -3.56 4.19 -7.97
CA PHE A 62 -3.98 5.31 -8.80
C PHE A 62 -2.97 5.54 -9.94
N PRO A 63 -3.40 6.11 -11.07
CA PRO A 63 -2.51 6.36 -12.21
C PRO A 63 -1.49 7.49 -11.94
N SER A 64 -1.73 8.36 -10.95
CA SER A 64 -0.85 9.47 -10.60
C SER A 64 -0.96 9.86 -9.13
N VAL A 65 0.03 10.61 -8.64
CA VAL A 65 -0.01 11.23 -7.31
C VAL A 65 -1.22 12.16 -7.17
N THR A 66 -1.50 12.97 -8.18
CA THR A 66 -2.65 13.88 -8.18
C THR A 66 -3.96 13.11 -8.03
N SER A 67 -4.16 12.03 -8.78
CA SER A 67 -5.38 11.23 -8.68
C SER A 67 -5.50 10.52 -7.33
N ALA A 68 -4.40 10.12 -6.71
CA ALA A 68 -4.40 9.56 -5.36
C ALA A 68 -4.85 10.59 -4.31
N ILE A 69 -4.36 11.81 -4.38
CA ILE A 69 -4.77 12.91 -3.47
C ILE A 69 -6.24 13.26 -3.68
N VAL A 70 -6.69 13.37 -4.92
CA VAL A 70 -8.11 13.60 -5.23
C VAL A 70 -8.98 12.45 -4.71
N GLY A 71 -8.54 11.20 -4.88
CA GLY A 71 -9.22 10.03 -4.34
C GLY A 71 -9.31 10.07 -2.81
N ALA A 72 -8.21 10.38 -2.14
CA ALA A 72 -8.17 10.52 -0.69
C ALA A 72 -9.13 11.62 -0.18
N SER A 73 -9.28 12.73 -0.90
CA SER A 73 -10.20 13.81 -0.55
C SER A 73 -11.68 13.43 -0.65
N LYS A 74 -12.00 12.39 -1.41
CA LYS A 74 -13.38 11.89 -1.58
C LYS A 74 -13.76 10.84 -0.53
N TYR A 75 -12.79 10.26 0.14
CA TYR A 75 -13.02 9.21 1.12
C TYR A 75 -13.10 9.77 2.53
N ASP A 76 -14.24 9.55 3.18
CA ASP A 76 -14.46 9.88 4.58
C ASP A 76 -14.83 8.57 5.32
N PRO A 77 -13.95 8.03 6.17
CA PRO A 77 -14.22 6.80 6.92
C PRO A 77 -15.47 6.86 7.78
N SER A 78 -15.86 8.06 8.24
CA SER A 78 -17.05 8.27 9.07
C SER A 78 -18.35 8.10 8.29
N LYS A 79 -18.28 8.16 6.96
CA LYS A 79 -19.41 8.01 6.03
C LYS A 79 -19.46 6.63 5.37
N ALA A 80 -18.62 5.69 5.81
CA ALA A 80 -18.69 4.32 5.32
C ALA A 80 -20.06 3.69 5.61
N PRO A 81 -20.54 2.77 4.75
CA PRO A 81 -21.79 2.04 5.03
C PRO A 81 -21.78 1.44 6.42
N ALA A 82 -22.91 1.55 7.14
CA ALA A 82 -22.99 1.19 8.56
C ALA A 82 -22.62 -0.28 8.83
N ASP A 83 -22.98 -1.18 7.93
CA ASP A 83 -22.63 -2.59 8.00
C ASP A 83 -21.11 -2.82 7.91
N MET A 84 -20.42 -2.09 7.05
CA MET A 84 -18.97 -2.14 6.94
C MET A 84 -18.29 -1.41 8.12
N ALA A 85 -18.76 -0.22 8.48
CA ALA A 85 -18.19 0.58 9.57
C ALA A 85 -18.28 -0.17 10.92
N SER A 86 -19.34 -0.93 11.16
CA SER A 86 -19.52 -1.70 12.39
C SER A 86 -18.56 -2.88 12.55
N GLN A 87 -17.94 -3.35 11.46
CA GLN A 87 -17.03 -4.49 11.44
C GLN A 87 -15.57 -4.13 11.73
N ARG A 88 -15.24 -2.85 11.76
CA ARG A 88 -13.86 -2.38 11.88
C ARG A 88 -13.73 -1.11 12.70
N GLU A 89 -12.52 -0.86 13.16
CA GLU A 89 -12.06 0.44 13.63
C GLU A 89 -11.02 0.99 12.66
N PHE A 90 -11.18 2.24 12.22
CA PHE A 90 -10.16 2.94 11.44
C PHE A 90 -8.95 3.25 12.31
N LYS A 91 -7.75 2.88 11.87
CA LYS A 91 -6.52 3.12 12.60
C LYS A 91 -5.66 4.20 11.97
N TYR A 92 -5.38 4.10 10.67
CA TYR A 92 -4.43 4.98 10.02
C TYR A 92 -4.60 4.97 8.50
N GLY A 93 -4.39 6.13 7.87
CA GLY A 93 -4.36 6.27 6.42
C GLY A 93 -3.13 7.04 5.96
N ALA A 94 -2.61 6.67 4.81
CA ALA A 94 -1.49 7.34 4.18
C ALA A 94 -1.58 7.28 2.65
N THR A 95 -0.93 8.23 1.98
CA THR A 95 -0.80 8.27 0.53
C THR A 95 0.68 8.28 0.16
N TRP A 96 1.04 7.51 -0.86
CA TRP A 96 2.41 7.17 -1.20
C TRP A 96 2.72 7.48 -2.65
N ALA A 97 3.89 8.08 -2.88
CA ALA A 97 4.47 8.26 -4.20
C ALA A 97 5.58 7.23 -4.44
N PRO A 98 5.60 6.56 -5.59
CA PRO A 98 6.65 5.60 -5.89
C PRO A 98 7.96 6.30 -6.23
N LEU A 99 9.05 5.89 -5.58
CA LEU A 99 10.43 6.19 -5.97
C LEU A 99 11.00 5.05 -6.82
N LYS A 100 10.64 3.82 -6.47
CA LYS A 100 10.79 2.62 -7.30
C LYS A 100 9.45 1.88 -7.24
N PRO A 101 8.64 1.91 -8.30
CA PRO A 101 7.35 1.21 -8.32
C PRO A 101 7.55 -0.30 -8.38
N PHE A 102 6.51 -1.04 -8.00
CA PHE A 102 6.42 -2.45 -8.34
C PHE A 102 6.26 -2.61 -9.86
N PRO A 103 6.92 -3.61 -10.47
CA PRO A 103 6.76 -3.88 -11.90
C PRO A 103 5.37 -4.46 -12.24
N ARG A 104 4.69 -5.04 -11.25
CA ARG A 104 3.37 -5.66 -11.37
C ARG A 104 2.66 -5.67 -10.01
N LEU A 105 1.35 -6.01 -10.01
CA LEU A 105 0.53 -6.14 -8.80
C LEU A 105 0.04 -7.59 -8.69
N ASP A 106 0.94 -8.51 -8.34
CA ASP A 106 0.60 -9.92 -8.13
C ASP A 106 0.37 -10.22 -6.66
N PRO A 107 -0.57 -11.12 -6.32
CA PRO A 107 -0.69 -11.64 -4.97
C PRO A 107 0.60 -12.34 -4.52
N GLY A 108 0.93 -12.24 -3.23
CA GLY A 108 2.11 -12.88 -2.66
C GLY A 108 2.28 -12.54 -1.19
N TYR A 109 3.38 -13.00 -0.62
CA TYR A 109 3.78 -12.61 0.72
C TYR A 109 4.58 -11.31 0.66
N GLU A 110 4.09 -10.30 1.38
CA GLU A 110 4.72 -8.99 1.44
C GLU A 110 5.47 -8.81 2.76
N ARG A 111 6.70 -8.34 2.67
CA ARG A 111 7.44 -7.77 3.79
C ARG A 111 7.49 -6.26 3.62
N ALA A 112 6.98 -5.54 4.60
CA ALA A 112 6.95 -4.08 4.59
C ALA A 112 7.81 -3.53 5.73
N MET A 113 8.64 -2.54 5.43
CA MET A 113 9.53 -1.91 6.40
C MET A 113 9.54 -0.40 6.22
N ARG A 114 9.47 0.33 7.34
CA ARG A 114 9.77 1.75 7.37
C ARG A 114 11.26 1.92 7.60
N ILE A 115 11.92 2.60 6.68
CA ILE A 115 13.37 2.78 6.70
C ILE A 115 13.74 4.27 6.63
N LYS A 116 14.91 4.59 7.13
CA LYS A 116 15.51 5.93 6.99
C LYS A 116 16.69 5.83 6.02
N VAL A 117 16.70 6.72 5.03
CA VAL A 117 17.79 6.87 4.08
C VAL A 117 18.13 8.35 4.02
N ALA A 118 19.41 8.70 4.18
CA ALA A 118 19.84 10.06 4.02
C ALA A 118 19.57 10.54 2.58
N PRO A 119 19.11 11.77 2.37
CA PRO A 119 18.72 12.26 1.04
C PRO A 119 19.83 12.08 -0.01
N GLU A 120 21.07 12.30 0.35
CA GLU A 120 22.24 12.14 -0.52
C GLU A 120 22.48 10.68 -0.96
N ASN A 121 21.99 9.71 -0.20
CA ASN A 121 22.15 8.28 -0.47
C ASN A 121 20.93 7.67 -1.16
N LEU A 122 19.84 8.41 -1.34
CA LEU A 122 18.56 7.87 -1.81
C LEU A 122 18.69 7.25 -3.21
N GLN A 123 19.35 7.94 -4.14
CA GLN A 123 19.53 7.42 -5.49
C GLN A 123 20.38 6.15 -5.52
N ALA A 124 21.46 6.12 -4.76
CA ALA A 124 22.30 4.92 -4.63
C ALA A 124 21.52 3.75 -4.01
N PHE A 125 20.67 4.04 -3.04
CA PHE A 125 19.80 3.02 -2.43
C PHE A 125 18.80 2.44 -3.44
N ILE A 126 18.17 3.28 -4.27
CA ILE A 126 17.24 2.82 -5.32
C ILE A 126 17.96 1.91 -6.32
N VAL A 127 19.18 2.29 -6.73
CA VAL A 127 20.02 1.44 -7.60
C VAL A 127 20.32 0.09 -6.91
N ALA A 128 20.74 0.11 -5.66
CA ALA A 128 21.10 -1.11 -4.91
C ALA A 128 19.92 -2.08 -4.78
N ILE A 129 18.71 -1.59 -4.45
CA ILE A 129 17.53 -2.48 -4.35
C ILE A 129 17.06 -2.98 -5.71
N SER A 130 17.31 -2.24 -6.79
CA SER A 130 17.02 -2.68 -8.16
C SER A 130 17.99 -3.78 -8.61
N GLU A 131 19.27 -3.65 -8.28
CA GLU A 131 20.28 -4.69 -8.54
C GLU A 131 20.02 -5.96 -7.70
N LEU A 132 19.60 -5.78 -6.44
CA LEU A 132 19.20 -6.90 -5.58
C LEU A 132 18.01 -7.67 -6.18
N GLU A 133 16.98 -6.95 -6.64
CA GLU A 133 15.83 -7.55 -7.31
C GLU A 133 16.27 -8.38 -8.54
N ALA A 134 17.12 -7.81 -9.39
CA ALA A 134 17.64 -8.50 -10.57
C ALA A 134 18.47 -9.76 -10.19
N ALA A 135 19.29 -9.69 -9.15
CA ALA A 135 20.08 -10.82 -8.68
C ALA A 135 19.21 -11.93 -8.10
N ILE A 136 18.17 -11.61 -7.35
CA ILE A 136 17.22 -12.58 -6.79
C ILE A 136 16.45 -13.29 -7.91
N ILE A 137 15.99 -12.54 -8.91
CA ILE A 137 15.33 -13.10 -10.10
C ILE A 137 16.27 -14.02 -10.85
N ALA A 138 17.52 -13.61 -11.09
CA ALA A 138 18.53 -14.42 -11.75
C ALA A 138 18.88 -15.70 -10.98
N ALA A 139 18.71 -15.71 -9.66
CA ALA A 139 18.89 -16.90 -8.81
C ALA A 139 17.69 -17.87 -8.86
N GLY A 140 16.67 -17.60 -9.66
CA GLY A 140 15.52 -18.47 -9.87
C GLY A 140 14.26 -18.08 -9.10
N HIS A 141 14.24 -16.92 -8.44
CA HIS A 141 13.08 -16.39 -7.72
C HIS A 141 12.37 -15.32 -8.56
N ASP A 142 11.82 -15.72 -9.69
CA ASP A 142 11.26 -14.84 -10.73
C ASP A 142 9.98 -14.10 -10.31
N THR A 143 9.34 -14.52 -9.23
CA THR A 143 8.18 -13.82 -8.62
C THR A 143 8.58 -12.67 -7.71
N PHE A 144 9.86 -12.59 -7.28
CA PHE A 144 10.32 -11.56 -6.38
C PHE A 144 10.24 -10.16 -7.02
N MET A 145 9.78 -9.20 -6.23
CA MET A 145 9.82 -7.78 -6.59
C MET A 145 9.96 -6.92 -5.33
N ASN A 146 10.56 -5.75 -5.47
CA ASN A 146 10.59 -4.76 -4.42
C ASN A 146 10.14 -3.39 -4.92
N GLY A 147 9.71 -2.56 -3.99
CA GLY A 147 9.30 -1.19 -4.26
C GLY A 147 9.71 -0.27 -3.11
N LEU A 148 9.97 0.99 -3.44
CA LEU A 148 10.30 2.04 -2.48
C LEU A 148 9.35 3.21 -2.68
N PHE A 149 8.76 3.69 -1.59
CA PHE A 149 7.70 4.67 -1.61
C PHE A 149 7.94 5.77 -0.58
N ALA A 150 7.64 7.01 -0.96
CA ALA A 150 7.67 8.17 -0.08
C ALA A 150 6.25 8.57 0.31
N ALA A 151 6.02 8.90 1.56
CA ALA A 151 4.74 9.44 2.01
C ALA A 151 4.55 10.86 1.45
N ILE A 152 3.41 11.10 0.82
CA ILE A 152 2.95 12.43 0.40
C ILE A 152 1.76 12.92 1.24
N GLY A 153 1.19 12.03 2.04
CA GLY A 153 0.16 12.31 3.04
C GLY A 153 0.16 11.17 4.04
N GLY A 154 0.40 11.49 5.29
CA GLY A 154 0.48 10.56 6.40
C GLY A 154 0.69 11.32 7.70
N GLY A 155 0.80 10.59 8.81
CA GLY A 155 1.04 11.15 10.13
C GLY A 155 2.53 11.17 10.52
N THR A 156 2.76 11.38 11.81
CA THR A 156 4.12 11.40 12.39
C THR A 156 4.89 10.09 12.21
N THR A 157 4.19 8.97 12.09
CA THR A 157 4.79 7.64 11.83
C THR A 157 5.59 7.63 10.52
N GLU A 158 5.15 8.40 9.52
CA GLU A 158 5.75 8.43 8.19
C GLU A 158 6.79 9.55 8.02
N ALA A 159 6.91 10.46 8.99
CA ALA A 159 7.81 11.58 8.90
C ALA A 159 9.28 11.13 8.81
N GLY A 160 9.98 11.55 7.75
CA GLY A 160 11.39 11.23 7.52
C GLY A 160 11.69 9.77 7.20
N THR A 161 10.68 8.98 6.84
CA THR A 161 10.86 7.56 6.50
C THR A 161 10.38 7.27 5.08
N TYR A 162 10.89 6.15 4.53
CA TYR A 162 10.42 5.54 3.29
C TYR A 162 9.81 4.17 3.59
N TYR A 163 8.90 3.75 2.76
CA TYR A 163 8.29 2.44 2.86
C TYR A 163 8.92 1.51 1.82
N LEU A 164 9.75 0.59 2.29
CA LEU A 164 10.33 -0.47 1.47
C LEU A 164 9.44 -1.70 1.56
N LYS A 165 8.97 -2.16 0.43
CA LYS A 165 8.13 -3.35 0.32
C LYS A 165 8.79 -4.38 -0.59
N SER A 166 8.77 -5.63 -0.18
CA SER A 166 9.25 -6.77 -0.98
C SER A 166 8.16 -7.82 -1.02
N ILE A 167 7.89 -8.35 -2.20
CA ILE A 167 6.85 -9.36 -2.45
C ILE A 167 7.49 -10.57 -3.10
N THR A 168 7.07 -11.72 -2.67
CA THR A 168 7.51 -13.02 -3.22
C THR A 168 6.36 -14.01 -3.32
#